data_b4448d68744f22bee425c3f38f21d4ff
#
_entry.id   b4448d68744f22bee425c3f38f21d4ff
#
_cell.length_a   1.000
_cell.length_b   1.000
_cell.length_c   1.000
_cell.angle_alpha   90.00
_cell.angle_beta   90.00
_cell.angle_gamma   90.00
#
_symmetry.space_group_name_H-M   'P 1'
#
loop_
_entity.id
_entity.type
_entity.pdbx_description
1 polymer ?
#
loop_
_entity_poly.entity_id
_entity_poly.type
_entity_poly.pdbx_seq_one_letter_code
_entity_poly.pdbx_strand_id
1 'polypeptide(L)'
;MKPFGMIPFFIPHVGCPYVCTFCNQSRITGQSGISHLTPDYIKETITDYVGSKRNDKFWEVAFYGGSFTAIHRDLQHTLLGPTYEMLQEGIIDGIRCSTRPDAVGDEAITLLQSYGVKTVELGVQSMNDQILVEAKRGHTAQQVKEAVSRLRKYEMTVGVQLLPGLKGETWQTIIETAVAVSELKPDFVRIYPVLVIENTELADQYRAGEYEPLSTEQAIRYCAFLKAWFERHNIEVIRTGLQSTKELDSGNSLVAGPYEPAMGELVVNEQYKQCIERCITAHIEYFVDKDLSQWNVREQLNTFTALNLSIFYPRSLTSKVRGLKNRNIVYFQEKYPHLNINWYEDSTRNTVCCCIDGLQYVL
;
A
#
# COMPACT_ATOMS: atom_id res chain seq x y z
N MET A 1 19.21 -7.31 -10.09
CA MET A 1 18.07 -8.16 -9.70
C MET A 1 17.12 -8.22 -10.89
N LYS A 2 16.55 -9.37 -11.25
CA LYS A 2 15.53 -9.45 -12.32
C LYS A 2 14.29 -8.67 -11.91
N PRO A 3 13.61 -7.97 -12.81
CA PRO A 3 12.32 -7.35 -12.51
C PRO A 3 11.31 -8.40 -12.09
N PHE A 4 10.37 -8.02 -11.22
CA PHE A 4 9.37 -8.90 -10.66
C PHE A 4 8.15 -9.01 -11.60
N GLY A 5 7.69 -10.23 -11.86
CA GLY A 5 6.46 -10.53 -12.60
C GLY A 5 5.48 -11.30 -11.71
N MET A 6 4.23 -10.84 -11.62
CA MET A 6 3.20 -11.50 -10.83
C MET A 6 2.08 -12.03 -11.72
N ILE A 7 1.68 -13.28 -11.46
CA ILE A 7 0.58 -13.97 -12.15
C ILE A 7 -0.54 -14.14 -11.13
N PRO A 8 -1.57 -13.28 -11.13
CA PRO A 8 -2.62 -13.32 -10.12
C PRO A 8 -3.74 -14.28 -10.50
N PHE A 9 -4.15 -15.12 -9.54
CA PHE A 9 -5.40 -15.87 -9.57
C PHE A 9 -6.30 -15.38 -8.44
N PHE A 10 -7.51 -14.93 -8.78
CA PHE A 10 -8.47 -14.47 -7.79
C PHE A 10 -9.45 -15.55 -7.38
N ILE A 11 -9.63 -15.71 -6.06
CA ILE A 11 -10.57 -16.65 -5.43
C ILE A 11 -11.62 -15.86 -4.60
N PRO A 12 -12.50 -15.08 -5.23
CA PRO A 12 -13.37 -14.12 -4.57
C PRO A 12 -14.20 -14.76 -3.46
N HIS A 13 -14.11 -14.21 -2.23
CA HIS A 13 -14.84 -14.62 -1.03
C HIS A 13 -14.68 -16.09 -0.57
N VAL A 14 -13.96 -16.93 -1.31
CA VAL A 14 -13.79 -18.35 -0.94
C VAL A 14 -12.93 -18.47 0.31
N GLY A 15 -13.39 -19.28 1.28
CA GLY A 15 -12.74 -19.45 2.57
C GLY A 15 -12.95 -18.32 3.58
N CYS A 16 -13.68 -17.25 3.22
CA CYS A 16 -13.98 -16.18 4.19
C CYS A 16 -15.17 -16.57 5.09
N PRO A 17 -14.96 -16.77 6.42
CA PRO A 17 -16.05 -17.11 7.34
C PRO A 17 -16.92 -15.93 7.72
N TYR A 18 -16.46 -14.69 7.43
CA TYR A 18 -17.13 -13.44 7.75
C TYR A 18 -17.32 -12.56 6.52
N VAL A 19 -18.38 -11.76 6.51
CA VAL A 19 -18.62 -10.73 5.52
C VAL A 19 -18.17 -9.39 6.13
N CYS A 20 -16.97 -8.94 5.75
CA CYS A 20 -16.46 -7.64 6.21
C CYS A 20 -17.29 -6.51 5.62
N THR A 21 -17.53 -5.45 6.40
CA THR A 21 -18.42 -4.34 6.01
C THR A 21 -18.02 -3.64 4.69
N PHE A 22 -16.73 -3.65 4.36
CA PHE A 22 -16.16 -2.97 3.19
C PHE A 22 -15.94 -3.87 1.97
N CYS A 23 -16.18 -5.19 2.07
CA CYS A 23 -15.63 -6.15 1.12
C CYS A 23 -16.68 -6.69 0.14
N ASN A 24 -16.47 -6.40 -1.15
CA ASN A 24 -17.13 -7.08 -2.25
C ASN A 24 -16.11 -7.38 -3.35
N GLN A 25 -15.46 -8.54 -3.24
CA GLN A 25 -14.35 -8.90 -4.14
C GLN A 25 -14.80 -9.10 -5.58
N SER A 26 -16.00 -9.60 -5.80
CA SER A 26 -16.54 -9.76 -7.16
C SER A 26 -16.71 -8.40 -7.87
N ARG A 27 -17.11 -7.36 -7.12
CA ARG A 27 -17.20 -5.99 -7.65
C ARG A 27 -15.84 -5.32 -7.87
N ILE A 28 -14.84 -5.67 -7.06
CA ILE A 28 -13.49 -5.11 -7.19
C ILE A 28 -12.74 -5.73 -8.36
N THR A 29 -12.87 -7.05 -8.56
CA THR A 29 -12.09 -7.80 -9.54
C THR A 29 -12.81 -8.03 -10.87
N GLY A 30 -14.15 -7.86 -10.90
CA GLY A 30 -14.99 -8.24 -12.04
C GLY A 30 -15.13 -9.76 -12.20
N GLN A 31 -14.67 -10.56 -11.24
CA GLN A 31 -14.71 -12.02 -11.29
C GLN A 31 -15.70 -12.56 -10.26
N SER A 32 -16.56 -13.48 -10.69
CA SER A 32 -17.51 -14.17 -9.83
C SER A 32 -17.25 -15.66 -9.85
N GLY A 33 -16.99 -16.23 -8.65
CA GLY A 33 -16.73 -17.67 -8.49
C GLY A 33 -15.35 -18.12 -8.96
N ILE A 34 -15.12 -19.42 -8.88
CA ILE A 34 -13.81 -20.07 -9.12
C ILE A 34 -13.90 -21.25 -10.08
N SER A 35 -15.07 -21.54 -10.66
CA SER A 35 -15.29 -22.70 -11.52
C SER A 35 -14.37 -22.77 -12.75
N HIS A 36 -13.84 -21.62 -13.17
CA HIS A 36 -12.89 -21.52 -14.27
C HIS A 36 -11.46 -21.86 -13.87
N LEU A 37 -11.12 -21.90 -12.55
CA LEU A 37 -9.77 -22.20 -12.06
C LEU A 37 -9.51 -23.70 -12.06
N THR A 38 -9.51 -24.29 -13.25
CA THR A 38 -9.13 -25.70 -13.46
C THR A 38 -7.60 -25.83 -13.53
N PRO A 39 -7.04 -27.05 -13.29
CA PRO A 39 -5.61 -27.29 -13.43
C PRO A 39 -5.05 -26.86 -14.79
N ASP A 40 -5.77 -27.13 -15.88
CA ASP A 40 -5.35 -26.78 -17.23
C ASP A 40 -5.36 -25.27 -17.43
N TYR A 41 -6.42 -24.57 -16.99
CA TYR A 41 -6.50 -23.12 -17.05
C TYR A 41 -5.35 -22.43 -16.30
N ILE A 42 -4.98 -22.97 -15.12
CA ILE A 42 -3.87 -22.44 -14.33
C ILE A 42 -2.56 -22.57 -15.11
N LYS A 43 -2.26 -23.73 -15.67
CA LYS A 43 -1.05 -23.98 -16.46
C LYS A 43 -0.99 -23.11 -17.73
N GLU A 44 -2.08 -23.04 -18.47
CA GLU A 44 -2.20 -22.21 -19.66
C GLU A 44 -1.96 -20.73 -19.33
N THR A 45 -2.64 -20.22 -18.29
CA THR A 45 -2.46 -18.83 -17.84
C THR A 45 -1.02 -18.55 -17.44
N ILE A 46 -0.38 -19.41 -16.67
CA ILE A 46 1.03 -19.26 -16.30
C ILE A 46 1.90 -19.21 -17.56
N THR A 47 1.68 -20.14 -18.50
CA THR A 47 2.44 -20.21 -19.75
C THR A 47 2.29 -18.94 -20.57
N ASP A 48 1.09 -18.40 -20.69
CA ASP A 48 0.80 -17.17 -21.42
C ASP A 48 1.49 -15.96 -20.81
N TYR A 49 1.45 -15.82 -19.47
CA TYR A 49 2.13 -14.73 -18.78
C TYR A 49 3.65 -14.78 -18.92
N VAL A 50 4.23 -15.95 -18.76
CA VAL A 50 5.66 -16.18 -18.84
C VAL A 50 6.14 -16.05 -20.29
N GLY A 51 5.51 -16.77 -21.23
CA GLY A 51 5.81 -16.75 -22.65
C GLY A 51 7.31 -16.75 -22.95
N SER A 52 7.73 -15.88 -23.87
CA SER A 52 9.14 -15.69 -24.20
C SER A 52 9.97 -14.94 -23.14
N LYS A 53 9.33 -14.46 -22.07
CA LYS A 53 9.95 -13.57 -21.03
C LYS A 53 10.45 -14.35 -19.80
N ARG A 54 10.54 -15.67 -19.86
CA ARG A 54 10.93 -16.50 -18.70
C ARG A 54 12.23 -16.04 -18.04
N ASN A 55 13.22 -15.73 -18.79
CA ASN A 55 14.54 -15.35 -18.28
C ASN A 55 14.68 -13.87 -17.89
N ASP A 56 13.71 -13.04 -18.25
CA ASP A 56 13.77 -11.59 -18.06
C ASP A 56 13.26 -11.15 -16.69
N LYS A 57 12.43 -11.99 -16.05
CA LYS A 57 11.75 -11.67 -14.79
C LYS A 57 11.87 -12.81 -13.78
N PHE A 58 11.68 -12.45 -12.49
CA PHE A 58 11.33 -13.38 -11.43
C PHE A 58 9.80 -13.52 -11.41
N TRP A 59 9.28 -14.70 -11.77
CA TRP A 59 7.86 -14.94 -11.90
C TRP A 59 7.27 -15.59 -10.65
N GLU A 60 6.26 -14.97 -10.07
CA GLU A 60 5.57 -15.52 -8.90
C GLU A 60 4.06 -15.61 -9.16
N VAL A 61 3.50 -16.80 -8.90
CA VAL A 61 2.05 -17.01 -8.89
C VAL A 61 1.48 -16.55 -7.57
N ALA A 62 0.38 -15.81 -7.62
CA ALA A 62 -0.28 -15.24 -6.45
C ALA A 62 -1.76 -15.62 -6.40
N PHE A 63 -2.19 -16.29 -5.32
CA PHE A 63 -3.61 -16.52 -5.04
C PHE A 63 -4.13 -15.39 -4.14
N TYR A 64 -5.00 -14.56 -4.70
CA TYR A 64 -5.58 -13.38 -4.05
C TYR A 64 -7.11 -13.46 -3.93
N GLY A 65 -7.67 -12.58 -3.15
CA GLY A 65 -9.08 -12.60 -2.78
C GLY A 65 -9.28 -13.51 -1.57
N GLY A 66 -10.44 -13.97 -1.24
CA GLY A 66 -10.77 -14.91 -0.20
C GLY A 66 -9.81 -15.08 0.99
N SER A 67 -9.85 -16.24 1.59
CA SER A 67 -8.90 -16.65 2.63
C SER A 67 -8.31 -18.00 2.26
N PHE A 68 -7.17 -18.00 1.58
CA PHE A 68 -6.64 -19.20 0.92
C PHE A 68 -6.48 -20.41 1.86
N THR A 69 -5.97 -20.17 3.07
CA THR A 69 -5.75 -21.25 4.04
C THR A 69 -7.03 -21.76 4.71
N ALA A 70 -8.15 -21.06 4.54
CA ALA A 70 -9.46 -21.46 5.08
C ALA A 70 -10.39 -22.10 4.04
N ILE A 71 -9.96 -22.23 2.78
CA ILE A 71 -10.72 -22.99 1.76
C ILE A 71 -10.57 -24.49 1.99
N HIS A 72 -11.52 -25.29 1.45
CA HIS A 72 -11.46 -26.74 1.58
C HIS A 72 -10.14 -27.30 1.02
N ARG A 73 -9.57 -28.31 1.67
CA ARG A 73 -8.26 -28.91 1.30
C ARG A 73 -8.21 -29.37 -0.15
N ASP A 74 -9.24 -30.05 -0.64
CA ASP A 74 -9.28 -30.51 -2.02
C ASP A 74 -9.13 -29.37 -3.03
N LEU A 75 -9.74 -28.23 -2.72
CA LEU A 75 -9.59 -27.04 -3.55
C LEU A 75 -8.18 -26.45 -3.46
N GLN A 76 -7.57 -26.44 -2.26
CA GLN A 76 -6.16 -26.05 -2.13
C GLN A 76 -5.26 -26.95 -2.98
N HIS A 77 -5.46 -28.26 -2.96
CA HIS A 77 -4.74 -29.22 -3.80
C HIS A 77 -4.97 -28.98 -5.30
N THR A 78 -6.21 -28.71 -5.70
CA THR A 78 -6.55 -28.39 -7.10
C THR A 78 -5.84 -27.14 -7.62
N LEU A 79 -5.71 -26.09 -6.77
CA LEU A 79 -5.06 -24.83 -7.15
C LEU A 79 -3.53 -24.91 -7.06
N LEU A 80 -3.01 -25.51 -6.00
CA LEU A 80 -1.56 -25.58 -5.75
C LEU A 80 -0.86 -26.64 -6.59
N GLY A 81 -1.51 -27.77 -6.89
CA GLY A 81 -0.90 -28.90 -7.64
C GLY A 81 -0.29 -28.45 -8.97
N PRO A 82 -1.08 -27.92 -9.91
CA PRO A 82 -0.57 -27.47 -11.21
C PRO A 82 0.47 -26.33 -11.06
N THR A 83 0.29 -25.45 -10.08
CA THR A 83 1.24 -24.37 -9.81
C THR A 83 2.59 -24.90 -9.32
N TYR A 84 2.56 -25.92 -8.45
CA TYR A 84 3.77 -26.57 -7.95
C TYR A 84 4.52 -27.33 -9.05
N GLU A 85 3.81 -28.00 -9.95
CA GLU A 85 4.44 -28.62 -11.13
C GLU A 85 5.20 -27.59 -11.95
N MET A 86 4.60 -26.44 -12.26
CA MET A 86 5.24 -25.33 -12.99
C MET A 86 6.44 -24.73 -12.21
N LEU A 87 6.41 -24.74 -10.88
CA LEU A 87 7.54 -24.37 -10.05
C LEU A 87 8.68 -25.39 -10.14
N GLN A 88 8.38 -26.69 -10.08
CA GLN A 88 9.38 -27.77 -10.19
C GLN A 88 10.03 -27.81 -11.59
N GLU A 89 9.27 -27.50 -12.63
CA GLU A 89 9.77 -27.37 -14.01
C GLU A 89 10.59 -26.09 -14.23
N GLY A 90 10.65 -25.20 -13.22
CA GLY A 90 11.38 -23.94 -13.31
C GLY A 90 10.72 -22.92 -14.23
N ILE A 91 9.45 -23.05 -14.55
CA ILE A 91 8.69 -22.09 -15.36
C ILE A 91 8.36 -20.83 -14.55
N ILE A 92 8.07 -21.00 -13.25
CA ILE A 92 7.93 -19.91 -12.29
C ILE A 92 8.98 -20.03 -11.20
N ASP A 93 9.17 -18.97 -10.40
CA ASP A 93 10.20 -18.90 -9.37
C ASP A 93 9.63 -18.91 -7.95
N GLY A 94 8.32 -18.71 -7.80
CA GLY A 94 7.68 -18.68 -6.48
C GLY A 94 6.17 -18.77 -6.51
N ILE A 95 5.61 -19.04 -5.35
CA ILE A 95 4.16 -19.09 -5.10
C ILE A 95 3.87 -18.32 -3.81
N ARG A 96 2.83 -17.47 -3.85
CA ARG A 96 2.30 -16.77 -2.68
C ARG A 96 0.79 -16.90 -2.57
N CYS A 97 0.27 -16.69 -1.38
CA CYS A 97 -1.16 -16.57 -1.17
C CYS A 97 -1.51 -15.48 -0.16
N SER A 98 -2.73 -14.97 -0.25
CA SER A 98 -3.30 -14.07 0.77
C SER A 98 -4.27 -14.84 1.65
N THR A 99 -4.26 -14.51 2.94
CA THR A 99 -5.17 -15.14 3.90
C THR A 99 -5.43 -14.22 5.11
N ARG A 100 -6.31 -14.69 5.98
CA ARG A 100 -6.66 -14.04 7.24
C ARG A 100 -5.70 -14.47 8.35
N PRO A 101 -5.41 -13.60 9.34
CA PRO A 101 -4.56 -13.96 10.48
C PRO A 101 -5.08 -15.14 11.30
N ASP A 102 -6.41 -15.24 11.47
CA ASP A 102 -7.08 -16.30 12.23
C ASP A 102 -7.14 -17.65 11.49
N ALA A 103 -6.69 -17.71 10.24
CA ALA A 103 -6.67 -18.91 9.42
C ALA A 103 -5.25 -19.50 9.19
N VAL A 104 -4.27 -19.10 10.01
CA VAL A 104 -2.88 -19.52 9.89
C VAL A 104 -2.53 -20.52 11.01
N GLY A 105 -2.90 -21.80 10.85
CA GLY A 105 -2.51 -22.89 11.74
C GLY A 105 -1.31 -23.69 11.21
N ASP A 106 -0.67 -24.48 12.08
CA ASP A 106 0.53 -25.27 11.71
C ASP A 106 0.23 -26.23 10.54
N GLU A 107 -0.94 -26.87 10.52
CA GLU A 107 -1.35 -27.74 9.42
C GLU A 107 -1.49 -26.99 8.09
N ALA A 108 -2.06 -25.76 8.13
CA ALA A 108 -2.21 -24.94 6.94
C ALA A 108 -0.83 -24.53 6.39
N ILE A 109 0.10 -24.13 7.26
CA ILE A 109 1.46 -23.74 6.85
C ILE A 109 2.20 -24.94 6.27
N THR A 110 2.12 -26.12 6.92
CA THR A 110 2.75 -27.34 6.44
C THR A 110 2.24 -27.72 5.04
N LEU A 111 0.93 -27.58 4.80
CA LEU A 111 0.35 -27.79 3.48
C LEU A 111 0.92 -26.81 2.46
N LEU A 112 0.95 -25.51 2.78
CA LEU A 112 1.53 -24.50 1.89
C LEU A 112 2.99 -24.82 1.53
N GLN A 113 3.80 -25.18 2.52
CA GLN A 113 5.19 -25.53 2.32
C GLN A 113 5.38 -26.76 1.44
N SER A 114 4.51 -27.77 1.57
CA SER A 114 4.55 -28.98 0.73
C SER A 114 4.35 -28.69 -0.76
N TYR A 115 3.74 -27.56 -1.09
CA TYR A 115 3.57 -27.04 -2.45
C TYR A 115 4.52 -25.88 -2.80
N GLY A 116 5.57 -25.66 -2.03
CA GLY A 116 6.59 -24.65 -2.32
C GLY A 116 6.11 -23.20 -2.16
N VAL A 117 4.99 -22.96 -1.48
CA VAL A 117 4.57 -21.60 -1.12
C VAL A 117 5.53 -21.04 -0.09
N LYS A 118 6.10 -19.87 -0.38
CA LYS A 118 7.08 -19.20 0.51
C LYS A 118 6.58 -17.90 1.09
N THR A 119 5.61 -17.27 0.45
CA THR A 119 5.12 -15.96 0.86
C THR A 119 3.64 -16.02 1.24
N VAL A 120 3.32 -15.52 2.43
CA VAL A 120 1.95 -15.36 2.92
C VAL A 120 1.67 -13.89 3.19
N GLU A 121 0.63 -13.35 2.54
CA GLU A 121 0.15 -11.99 2.76
C GLU A 121 -1.05 -12.01 3.72
N LEU A 122 -0.91 -11.39 4.88
CA LEU A 122 -1.94 -11.34 5.91
C LEU A 122 -2.85 -10.12 5.73
N GLY A 123 -4.14 -10.35 5.59
CA GLY A 123 -5.15 -9.28 5.59
C GLY A 123 -5.38 -8.73 6.99
N VAL A 124 -4.45 -7.96 7.51
CA VAL A 124 -4.49 -7.38 8.87
C VAL A 124 -5.50 -6.24 8.97
N GLN A 125 -5.44 -5.32 8.04
CA GLN A 125 -6.29 -4.13 7.86
C GLN A 125 -6.03 -3.03 8.90
N SER A 126 -6.10 -3.32 10.21
CA SER A 126 -5.79 -2.45 11.34
C SER A 126 -5.22 -3.30 12.50
N MET A 127 -4.52 -2.67 13.43
CA MET A 127 -4.09 -3.27 14.70
C MET A 127 -4.91 -2.76 15.90
N ASN A 128 -6.01 -2.06 15.64
CA ASN A 128 -6.96 -1.62 16.67
C ASN A 128 -8.18 -2.53 16.68
N ASP A 129 -8.41 -3.24 17.79
CA ASP A 129 -9.47 -4.25 17.91
C ASP A 129 -10.87 -3.66 17.77
N GLN A 130 -11.09 -2.42 18.20
CA GLN A 130 -12.40 -1.78 18.06
C GLN A 130 -12.72 -1.51 16.58
N ILE A 131 -11.74 -1.06 15.80
CA ILE A 131 -11.86 -0.87 14.35
C ILE A 131 -12.10 -2.22 13.64
N LEU A 132 -11.38 -3.27 14.06
CA LEU A 132 -11.57 -4.61 13.50
C LEU A 132 -12.97 -5.19 13.78
N VAL A 133 -13.51 -4.93 14.95
CA VAL A 133 -14.90 -5.32 15.33
C VAL A 133 -15.90 -4.55 14.46
N GLU A 134 -15.77 -3.23 14.36
CA GLU A 134 -16.64 -2.37 13.54
C GLU A 134 -16.63 -2.79 12.06
N ALA A 135 -15.45 -3.16 11.55
CA ALA A 135 -15.28 -3.66 10.19
C ALA A 135 -15.71 -5.13 9.99
N LYS A 136 -16.21 -5.81 11.05
CA LYS A 136 -16.60 -7.24 11.04
C LYS A 136 -15.48 -8.15 10.53
N ARG A 137 -14.23 -7.86 10.93
CA ARG A 137 -13.08 -8.65 10.50
C ARG A 137 -13.02 -10.03 11.12
N GLY A 138 -13.55 -10.20 12.34
CA GLY A 138 -13.60 -11.47 13.05
C GLY A 138 -12.26 -12.00 13.56
N HIS A 139 -11.19 -11.19 13.48
CA HIS A 139 -9.89 -11.47 14.12
C HIS A 139 -9.46 -10.27 14.97
N THR A 140 -8.48 -10.48 15.85
CA THR A 140 -7.92 -9.49 16.77
C THR A 140 -6.47 -9.15 16.40
N ALA A 141 -5.98 -8.03 16.94
CA ALA A 141 -4.56 -7.66 16.84
C ALA A 141 -3.63 -8.73 17.46
N GLN A 142 -4.09 -9.40 18.52
CA GLN A 142 -3.33 -10.50 19.13
C GLN A 142 -3.19 -11.70 18.17
N GLN A 143 -4.24 -12.07 17.47
CA GLN A 143 -4.20 -13.14 16.45
C GLN A 143 -3.26 -12.78 15.28
N VAL A 144 -3.14 -11.50 14.92
CA VAL A 144 -2.14 -11.03 13.95
C VAL A 144 -0.72 -11.32 14.43
N LYS A 145 -0.40 -10.97 15.71
CA LYS A 145 0.91 -11.23 16.32
C LYS A 145 1.25 -12.72 16.32
N GLU A 146 0.28 -13.54 16.70
CA GLU A 146 0.42 -15.00 16.71
C GLU A 146 0.64 -15.58 15.30
N ALA A 147 -0.12 -15.10 14.31
CA ALA A 147 0.02 -15.53 12.91
C ALA A 147 1.40 -15.20 12.36
N VAL A 148 1.89 -13.97 12.56
CA VAL A 148 3.23 -13.57 12.12
C VAL A 148 4.31 -14.40 12.82
N SER A 149 4.21 -14.58 14.15
CA SER A 149 5.17 -15.40 14.90
C SER A 149 5.20 -16.83 14.41
N ARG A 150 4.02 -17.41 14.11
CA ARG A 150 3.91 -18.77 13.58
C ARG A 150 4.52 -18.90 12.18
N LEU A 151 4.19 -17.99 11.25
CA LEU A 151 4.77 -17.97 9.91
C LEU A 151 6.30 -17.85 9.94
N ARG A 152 6.84 -17.01 10.83
CA ARG A 152 8.29 -16.86 11.03
C ARG A 152 8.95 -18.16 11.51
N LYS A 153 8.28 -18.91 12.37
CA LYS A 153 8.76 -20.22 12.87
C LYS A 153 8.98 -21.23 11.74
N TYR A 154 8.18 -21.08 10.67
CA TYR A 154 8.25 -21.89 9.46
C TYR A 154 9.06 -21.21 8.34
N GLU A 155 9.83 -20.17 8.65
CA GLU A 155 10.70 -19.43 7.71
C GLU A 155 9.94 -18.86 6.48
N MET A 156 8.65 -18.55 6.67
CA MET A 156 7.84 -17.96 5.61
C MET A 156 8.12 -16.46 5.48
N THR A 157 8.11 -15.97 4.25
CA THR A 157 8.06 -14.52 3.97
C THR A 157 6.66 -14.00 4.30
N VAL A 158 6.58 -12.93 5.10
CA VAL A 158 5.32 -12.40 5.62
C VAL A 158 5.05 -11.01 5.07
N GLY A 159 3.99 -10.88 4.28
CA GLY A 159 3.43 -9.59 3.89
C GLY A 159 2.25 -9.19 4.79
N VAL A 160 2.06 -7.89 4.97
CA VAL A 160 0.91 -7.34 5.70
C VAL A 160 0.14 -6.37 4.81
N GLN A 161 -1.18 -6.51 4.80
CA GLN A 161 -2.07 -5.59 4.10
C GLN A 161 -2.82 -4.73 5.12
N LEU A 162 -2.83 -3.42 4.91
CA LEU A 162 -3.50 -2.41 5.72
C LEU A 162 -4.53 -1.64 4.91
N LEU A 163 -5.65 -1.28 5.56
CA LEU A 163 -6.74 -0.51 4.97
C LEU A 163 -7.00 0.79 5.77
N PRO A 164 -6.22 1.85 5.56
CA PRO A 164 -6.50 3.12 6.21
C PRO A 164 -7.82 3.72 5.72
N GLY A 165 -8.60 4.26 6.66
CA GLY A 165 -9.92 4.85 6.43
C GLY A 165 -11.09 3.95 6.81
N LEU A 166 -10.91 2.88 7.56
CA LEU A 166 -12.00 2.11 8.15
C LEU A 166 -12.84 2.97 9.10
N LYS A 167 -14.12 2.61 9.27
CA LYS A 167 -15.04 3.32 10.18
C LYS A 167 -14.45 3.43 11.58
N GLY A 168 -14.44 4.63 12.14
CA GLY A 168 -13.87 4.92 13.45
C GLY A 168 -12.37 5.15 13.49
N GLU A 169 -11.67 5.04 12.37
CA GLU A 169 -10.23 5.25 12.32
C GLU A 169 -9.85 6.73 12.42
N THR A 170 -8.78 7.00 13.16
CA THR A 170 -8.23 8.33 13.41
C THR A 170 -6.73 8.35 13.15
N TRP A 171 -6.10 9.51 13.15
CA TRP A 171 -4.64 9.61 13.09
C TRP A 171 -3.95 8.81 14.21
N GLN A 172 -4.51 8.83 15.42
CA GLN A 172 -3.94 8.08 16.53
C GLN A 172 -3.96 6.57 16.26
N THR A 173 -5.09 6.02 15.81
CA THR A 173 -5.21 4.58 15.53
C THR A 173 -4.36 4.14 14.34
N ILE A 174 -4.14 5.02 13.36
CA ILE A 174 -3.18 4.81 12.25
C ILE A 174 -1.75 4.74 12.78
N ILE A 175 -1.35 5.64 13.68
CA ILE A 175 -0.01 5.64 14.30
C ILE A 175 0.17 4.37 15.14
N GLU A 176 -0.81 4.01 15.97
CA GLU A 176 -0.80 2.79 16.78
C GLU A 176 -0.65 1.55 15.89
N THR A 177 -1.39 1.48 14.78
CA THR A 177 -1.27 0.40 13.79
C THR A 177 0.12 0.38 13.16
N ALA A 178 0.68 1.52 12.78
CA ALA A 178 2.01 1.61 12.19
C ALA A 178 3.10 1.12 13.16
N VAL A 179 3.03 1.53 14.42
CA VAL A 179 3.95 1.07 15.49
C VAL A 179 3.83 -0.44 15.68
N ALA A 180 2.61 -0.95 15.91
CA ALA A 180 2.38 -2.36 16.18
C ALA A 180 2.82 -3.27 15.02
N VAL A 181 2.57 -2.86 13.76
CA VAL A 181 3.04 -3.61 12.58
C VAL A 181 4.56 -3.57 12.45
N SER A 182 5.19 -2.42 12.76
CA SER A 182 6.67 -2.32 12.70
C SER A 182 7.35 -3.25 13.70
N GLU A 183 6.76 -3.44 14.89
CA GLU A 183 7.25 -4.38 15.90
C GLU A 183 7.21 -5.84 15.41
N LEU A 184 6.26 -6.18 14.53
CA LEU A 184 6.15 -7.50 13.92
C LEU A 184 7.20 -7.76 12.85
N LYS A 185 7.83 -6.69 12.33
CA LYS A 185 8.87 -6.73 11.29
C LYS A 185 8.45 -7.59 10.08
N PRO A 186 7.30 -7.32 9.43
CA PRO A 186 6.97 -8.01 8.20
C PRO A 186 8.01 -7.72 7.12
N ASP A 187 8.12 -8.59 6.11
CA ASP A 187 9.05 -8.38 5.00
C ASP A 187 8.60 -7.22 4.11
N PHE A 188 7.29 -7.07 3.97
CA PHE A 188 6.69 -5.97 3.20
C PHE A 188 5.27 -5.64 3.65
N VAL A 189 4.81 -4.46 3.23
CA VAL A 189 3.45 -3.97 3.48
C VAL A 189 2.78 -3.55 2.17
N ARG A 190 1.46 -3.75 2.08
CA ARG A 190 0.57 -3.13 1.11
C ARG A 190 -0.40 -2.20 1.84
N ILE A 191 -0.65 -1.03 1.28
CA ILE A 191 -1.52 -0.02 1.87
C ILE A 191 -2.64 0.29 0.87
N TYR A 192 -3.87 -0.02 1.23
CA TYR A 192 -5.04 0.19 0.39
C TYR A 192 -6.06 1.09 1.12
N PRO A 193 -6.12 2.40 0.82
CA PRO A 193 -7.18 3.25 1.36
C PRO A 193 -8.54 2.64 1.09
N VAL A 194 -9.42 2.69 2.08
CA VAL A 194 -10.76 2.10 2.01
C VAL A 194 -11.58 2.79 0.94
N LEU A 195 -12.20 1.98 0.09
CA LEU A 195 -13.20 2.41 -0.89
C LEU A 195 -14.58 1.95 -0.48
N VAL A 196 -15.58 2.76 -0.73
CA VAL A 196 -16.99 2.39 -0.59
C VAL A 196 -17.42 1.69 -1.89
N ILE A 197 -17.59 0.38 -1.82
CA ILE A 197 -17.92 -0.47 -2.98
C ILE A 197 -19.40 -0.83 -2.95
N GLU A 198 -20.03 -0.87 -4.11
CA GLU A 198 -21.42 -1.26 -4.26
C GLU A 198 -21.73 -2.64 -3.67
N ASN A 199 -22.93 -2.78 -3.11
CA ASN A 199 -23.42 -3.99 -2.46
C ASN A 199 -22.54 -4.43 -1.27
N THR A 200 -22.08 -3.46 -0.46
CA THR A 200 -21.40 -3.66 0.82
C THR A 200 -22.16 -2.97 1.94
N GLU A 201 -22.06 -3.46 3.15
CA GLU A 201 -22.63 -2.80 4.32
C GLU A 201 -22.05 -1.38 4.51
N LEU A 202 -20.79 -1.18 4.17
CA LEU A 202 -20.15 0.14 4.23
C LEU A 202 -20.81 1.13 3.25
N ALA A 203 -21.28 0.66 2.09
CA ALA A 203 -22.06 1.49 1.16
C ALA A 203 -23.41 1.89 1.74
N ASP A 204 -24.06 0.98 2.47
CA ASP A 204 -25.34 1.29 3.14
C ASP A 204 -25.11 2.29 4.29
N GLN A 205 -24.06 2.12 5.09
CA GLN A 205 -23.66 3.06 6.14
C GLN A 205 -23.29 4.45 5.56
N TYR A 206 -22.60 4.50 4.43
CA TYR A 206 -22.33 5.76 3.73
C TYR A 206 -23.61 6.46 3.27
N ARG A 207 -24.54 5.74 2.66
CA ARG A 207 -25.84 6.28 2.22
C ARG A 207 -26.73 6.76 3.39
N ALA A 208 -26.60 6.09 4.53
CA ALA A 208 -27.28 6.48 5.77
C ALA A 208 -26.61 7.66 6.50
N GLY A 209 -25.45 8.14 6.04
CA GLY A 209 -24.68 9.19 6.72
C GLY A 209 -23.96 8.73 7.99
N GLU A 210 -23.81 7.41 8.18
CA GLU A 210 -23.14 6.80 9.33
C GLU A 210 -21.63 6.58 9.13
N TYR A 211 -21.15 6.76 7.93
CA TYR A 211 -19.75 6.64 7.54
C TYR A 211 -19.40 7.70 6.50
N GLU A 212 -18.26 8.34 6.68
CA GLU A 212 -17.65 9.26 5.73
C GLU A 212 -16.29 8.72 5.29
N PRO A 213 -16.08 8.43 4.00
CA PRO A 213 -14.79 7.96 3.51
C PRO A 213 -13.76 9.09 3.51
N LEU A 214 -12.48 8.71 3.56
CA LEU A 214 -11.41 9.68 3.40
C LEU A 214 -11.53 10.41 2.06
N SER A 215 -11.25 11.70 2.04
CA SER A 215 -10.98 12.40 0.79
C SER A 215 -9.69 11.89 0.15
N THR A 216 -9.48 12.14 -1.14
CA THR A 216 -8.25 11.75 -1.84
C THR A 216 -7.01 12.35 -1.17
N GLU A 217 -7.08 13.62 -0.73
CA GLU A 217 -5.99 14.30 -0.04
C GLU A 217 -5.70 13.69 1.33
N GLN A 218 -6.73 13.33 2.09
CA GLN A 218 -6.56 12.65 3.38
C GLN A 218 -5.92 11.28 3.20
N ALA A 219 -6.39 10.50 2.23
CA ALA A 219 -5.84 9.18 1.91
C ALA A 219 -4.37 9.26 1.49
N ILE A 220 -4.02 10.23 0.64
CA ILE A 220 -2.63 10.48 0.25
C ILE A 220 -1.76 10.77 1.48
N ARG A 221 -2.22 11.61 2.40
CA ARG A 221 -1.47 11.95 3.63
C ARG A 221 -1.29 10.75 4.55
N TYR A 222 -2.34 9.95 4.76
CA TYR A 222 -2.27 8.73 5.58
C TYR A 222 -1.29 7.72 4.96
N CYS A 223 -1.41 7.49 3.66
CA CYS A 223 -0.53 6.59 2.94
C CYS A 223 0.93 7.08 2.90
N ALA A 224 1.15 8.39 2.74
CA ALA A 224 2.49 8.98 2.77
C ALA A 224 3.17 8.82 4.12
N PHE A 225 2.41 9.02 5.21
CA PHE A 225 2.88 8.77 6.57
C PHE A 225 3.23 7.28 6.77
N LEU A 226 2.30 6.36 6.48
CA LEU A 226 2.51 4.92 6.65
C LEU A 226 3.72 4.45 5.83
N LYS A 227 3.82 4.89 4.56
CA LYS A 227 4.93 4.54 3.69
C LYS A 227 6.27 5.04 4.27
N ALA A 228 6.35 6.31 4.66
CA ALA A 228 7.56 6.88 5.26
C ALA A 228 7.93 6.20 6.59
N TRP A 229 6.92 5.85 7.39
CA TRP A 229 7.10 5.13 8.65
C TRP A 229 7.73 3.76 8.42
N PHE A 230 7.13 2.93 7.57
CA PHE A 230 7.61 1.57 7.32
C PHE A 230 9.00 1.56 6.67
N GLU A 231 9.26 2.42 5.69
CA GLU A 231 10.57 2.53 5.05
C GLU A 231 11.69 2.92 6.04
N ARG A 232 11.40 3.79 7.01
CA ARG A 232 12.34 4.11 8.11
C ARG A 232 12.61 2.95 9.05
N HIS A 233 11.71 1.99 9.12
CA HIS A 233 11.86 0.75 9.90
C HIS A 233 12.38 -0.42 9.05
N ASN A 234 12.89 -0.15 7.83
CA ASN A 234 13.39 -1.14 6.87
C ASN A 234 12.32 -2.17 6.45
N ILE A 235 11.06 -1.75 6.39
CA ILE A 235 9.93 -2.54 5.91
C ILE A 235 9.51 -1.96 4.56
N GLU A 236 9.60 -2.77 3.50
CA GLU A 236 9.28 -2.32 2.15
C GLU A 236 7.76 -2.12 1.97
N VAL A 237 7.34 -0.99 1.41
CA VAL A 237 5.96 -0.78 0.96
C VAL A 237 5.88 -1.06 -0.53
N ILE A 238 5.49 -2.29 -0.87
CA ILE A 238 5.50 -2.77 -2.25
C ILE A 238 4.33 -2.24 -3.09
N ARG A 239 3.27 -1.74 -2.43
CA ARG A 239 2.12 -1.16 -3.14
C ARG A 239 1.33 -0.20 -2.25
N THR A 240 0.88 0.89 -2.86
CA THR A 240 -0.08 1.83 -2.29
C THR A 240 -1.21 2.09 -3.30
N GLY A 241 -2.45 1.95 -2.86
CA GLY A 241 -3.66 2.02 -3.68
C GLY A 241 -3.99 0.72 -4.41
N LEU A 242 -5.28 0.48 -4.62
CA LEU A 242 -5.77 -0.68 -5.35
C LEU A 242 -5.30 -0.65 -6.81
N GLN A 243 -5.16 -1.84 -7.37
CA GLN A 243 -4.88 -1.95 -8.80
C GLN A 243 -6.10 -1.51 -9.59
N SER A 244 -5.86 -0.74 -10.65
CA SER A 244 -6.86 -0.45 -11.66
C SER A 244 -7.45 -1.74 -12.22
N THR A 245 -8.77 -1.81 -12.23
CA THR A 245 -9.54 -2.87 -12.88
C THR A 245 -10.62 -2.23 -13.73
N LYS A 246 -11.08 -2.92 -14.77
CA LYS A 246 -12.16 -2.39 -15.62
C LYS A 246 -13.41 -2.02 -14.81
N GLU A 247 -13.72 -2.76 -13.77
CA GLU A 247 -14.86 -2.52 -12.89
C GLU A 247 -14.70 -1.24 -12.05
N LEU A 248 -13.53 -1.01 -11.48
CA LEU A 248 -13.25 0.20 -10.72
C LEU A 248 -13.15 1.43 -11.64
N ASP A 249 -12.46 1.29 -12.78
CA ASP A 249 -12.25 2.39 -13.72
C ASP A 249 -13.56 2.84 -14.40
N SER A 250 -14.49 1.92 -14.60
CA SER A 250 -15.84 2.25 -15.14
C SER A 250 -16.71 3.04 -14.15
N GLY A 251 -16.34 3.07 -12.86
CA GLY A 251 -17.14 3.69 -11.80
C GLY A 251 -18.37 2.89 -11.37
N ASN A 252 -18.69 1.77 -12.02
CA ASN A 252 -19.92 1.00 -11.75
C ASN A 252 -19.92 0.30 -10.39
N SER A 253 -18.74 0.05 -9.84
CA SER A 253 -18.57 -0.62 -8.56
C SER A 253 -18.20 0.33 -7.42
N LEU A 254 -17.81 1.56 -7.72
CA LEU A 254 -17.37 2.56 -6.75
C LEU A 254 -18.54 3.50 -6.38
N VAL A 255 -18.87 3.56 -5.08
CA VAL A 255 -19.87 4.50 -4.55
C VAL A 255 -19.19 5.80 -4.09
N ALA A 256 -18.11 5.68 -3.34
CA ALA A 256 -17.36 6.82 -2.79
C ALA A 256 -15.96 6.40 -2.36
N GLY A 257 -15.15 7.38 -1.97
CA GLY A 257 -13.81 7.16 -1.40
C GLY A 257 -12.68 7.50 -2.37
N PRO A 258 -11.43 7.37 -1.90
CA PRO A 258 -10.25 7.92 -2.56
C PRO A 258 -9.71 7.00 -3.66
N TYR A 259 -10.50 6.66 -4.65
CA TYR A 259 -10.03 5.89 -5.80
C TYR A 259 -9.18 6.75 -6.72
N GLU A 260 -7.94 6.37 -6.87
CA GLU A 260 -6.98 7.03 -7.76
C GLU A 260 -6.02 5.98 -8.33
N PRO A 261 -6.06 5.71 -9.64
CA PRO A 261 -5.15 4.75 -10.28
C PRO A 261 -3.68 5.04 -10.04
N ALA A 262 -3.32 6.33 -9.92
CA ALA A 262 -1.97 6.82 -9.66
C ALA A 262 -1.67 7.01 -8.16
N MET A 263 -2.44 6.43 -7.23
CA MET A 263 -2.30 6.64 -5.79
C MET A 263 -0.86 6.50 -5.31
N GLY A 264 -0.15 5.47 -5.75
CA GLY A 264 1.26 5.26 -5.36
C GLY A 264 2.17 6.40 -5.78
N GLU A 265 1.98 6.98 -6.96
CA GLU A 265 2.73 8.15 -7.43
C GLU A 265 2.37 9.40 -6.62
N LEU A 266 1.09 9.64 -6.37
CA LEU A 266 0.63 10.77 -5.57
C LEU A 266 1.16 10.74 -4.14
N VAL A 267 1.25 9.55 -3.54
CA VAL A 267 1.84 9.36 -2.20
C VAL A 267 3.33 9.72 -2.19
N VAL A 268 4.08 9.32 -3.21
CA VAL A 268 5.49 9.71 -3.33
C VAL A 268 5.64 11.22 -3.59
N ASN A 269 4.75 11.80 -4.40
CA ASN A 269 4.73 13.26 -4.60
C ASN A 269 4.51 14.01 -3.28
N GLU A 270 3.58 13.52 -2.44
CA GLU A 270 3.30 14.07 -1.11
C GLU A 270 4.52 13.97 -0.19
N GLN A 271 5.22 12.83 -0.20
CA GLN A 271 6.45 12.68 0.60
C GLN A 271 7.52 13.72 0.23
N TYR A 272 7.77 13.95 -1.07
CA TYR A 272 8.71 14.99 -1.50
C TYR A 272 8.22 16.38 -1.14
N LYS A 273 6.93 16.68 -1.30
CA LYS A 273 6.34 17.96 -0.87
C LYS A 273 6.60 18.20 0.62
N GLN A 274 6.29 17.24 1.47
CA GLN A 274 6.52 17.34 2.92
C GLN A 274 8.00 17.48 3.28
N CYS A 275 8.89 16.81 2.53
CA CYS A 275 10.33 16.95 2.75
C CYS A 275 10.81 18.37 2.41
N ILE A 276 10.39 18.93 1.28
CA ILE A 276 10.71 20.29 0.87
C ILE A 276 10.16 21.31 1.89
N GLU A 277 8.91 21.14 2.35
CA GLU A 277 8.33 21.99 3.40
C GLU A 277 9.14 21.98 4.69
N ARG A 278 9.57 20.77 5.13
CA ARG A 278 10.44 20.67 6.32
C ARG A 278 11.76 21.40 6.15
N CYS A 279 12.36 21.35 4.96
CA CYS A 279 13.57 22.12 4.70
C CYS A 279 13.34 23.63 4.81
N ILE A 280 12.23 24.13 4.25
CA ILE A 280 11.85 25.54 4.36
C ILE A 280 11.63 25.92 5.83
N THR A 281 10.86 25.13 6.57
CA THR A 281 10.57 25.39 7.99
C THR A 281 11.86 25.37 8.83
N ALA A 282 12.68 24.34 8.66
CA ALA A 282 13.95 24.21 9.40
C ALA A 282 14.92 25.36 9.09
N HIS A 283 14.95 25.84 7.83
CA HIS A 283 15.78 26.98 7.46
C HIS A 283 15.29 28.27 8.15
N ILE A 284 13.98 28.49 8.16
CA ILE A 284 13.40 29.67 8.82
C ILE A 284 13.65 29.61 10.33
N GLU A 285 13.40 28.46 10.98
CA GLU A 285 13.65 28.27 12.42
C GLU A 285 15.11 28.47 12.79
N TYR A 286 16.06 28.11 11.92
CA TYR A 286 17.49 28.29 12.16
C TYR A 286 17.90 29.77 12.16
N PHE A 287 17.28 30.62 11.33
CA PHE A 287 17.61 32.03 11.17
C PHE A 287 16.73 32.97 11.96
N VAL A 288 15.59 32.49 12.47
CA VAL A 288 14.74 33.28 13.36
C VAL A 288 15.26 33.09 14.78
N ASP A 289 15.75 34.22 15.35
CA ASP A 289 16.34 34.23 16.69
C ASP A 289 15.38 33.68 17.74
N LYS A 290 15.92 32.86 18.68
CA LYS A 290 15.16 32.09 19.68
C LYS A 290 14.30 32.94 20.64
N ASP A 291 14.40 34.25 20.59
CA ASP A 291 13.62 35.18 21.44
C ASP A 291 12.18 35.46 20.95
N LEU A 292 11.78 34.85 19.80
CA LEU A 292 10.46 35.09 19.22
C LEU A 292 9.43 34.00 19.60
N SER A 293 9.41 33.54 20.83
CA SER A 293 8.45 32.55 21.36
C SER A 293 6.96 32.97 21.28
N GLN A 294 6.65 34.14 20.75
CA GLN A 294 5.30 34.67 20.60
C GLN A 294 4.84 34.85 19.14
N TRP A 295 5.67 34.49 18.14
CA TRP A 295 5.34 34.73 16.74
C TRP A 295 4.89 33.47 16.00
N ASN A 296 3.82 33.63 15.24
CA ASN A 296 3.30 32.57 14.38
C ASN A 296 4.22 32.41 13.14
N VAL A 297 4.78 31.22 12.92
CA VAL A 297 5.65 30.89 11.75
C VAL A 297 5.04 31.36 10.42
N ARG A 298 3.71 31.35 10.31
CA ARG A 298 2.97 31.81 9.13
C ARG A 298 3.05 33.33 8.89
N GLU A 299 3.16 34.13 9.94
CA GLU A 299 3.34 35.62 9.85
C GLU A 299 4.79 35.97 9.53
N GLN A 300 5.74 35.16 9.99
CA GLN A 300 7.17 35.35 9.70
C GLN A 300 7.50 35.07 8.23
N LEU A 301 6.88 34.03 7.62
CA LEU A 301 7.04 33.77 6.20
C LEU A 301 6.68 34.97 5.30
N ASN A 302 5.76 35.83 5.74
CA ASN A 302 5.36 37.01 5.02
C ASN A 302 6.35 38.21 5.19
N THR A 303 7.26 38.14 6.18
CA THR A 303 8.26 39.17 6.43
C THR A 303 9.60 38.91 5.75
N PHE A 304 9.87 37.66 5.34
CA PHE A 304 11.07 37.31 4.57
C PHE A 304 10.89 37.67 3.09
N THR A 305 11.24 38.89 2.73
CA THR A 305 11.35 39.30 1.33
C THR A 305 12.56 38.64 0.70
N ALA A 306 12.30 37.66 -0.23
CA ALA A 306 13.24 37.09 -1.18
C ALA A 306 14.17 35.96 -0.70
N LEU A 307 13.66 34.94 0.02
CA LEU A 307 14.40 33.68 0.09
C LEU A 307 14.43 33.01 -1.30
N ASN A 308 15.62 32.66 -1.74
CA ASN A 308 15.81 31.91 -2.97
C ASN A 308 15.94 30.41 -2.66
N LEU A 309 14.95 29.65 -3.02
CA LEU A 309 14.95 28.20 -2.90
C LEU A 309 15.25 27.56 -4.27
N SER A 310 16.30 26.79 -4.35
CA SER A 310 16.62 25.98 -5.52
C SER A 310 16.50 24.50 -5.18
N ILE A 311 15.67 23.76 -5.93
CA ILE A 311 15.44 22.33 -5.73
C ILE A 311 16.10 21.59 -6.89
N PHE A 312 17.11 20.78 -6.57
CA PHE A 312 17.85 19.96 -7.53
C PHE A 312 17.45 18.50 -7.39
N TYR A 313 17.17 17.83 -8.51
CA TYR A 313 16.77 16.45 -8.53
C TYR A 313 17.23 15.72 -9.79
N PRO A 314 17.53 14.40 -9.72
CA PRO A 314 17.86 13.62 -10.89
C PRO A 314 16.64 13.47 -11.80
N ARG A 315 16.86 13.37 -13.12
CA ARG A 315 15.80 13.25 -14.13
C ARG A 315 14.82 12.09 -13.83
N SER A 316 15.32 10.98 -13.27
CA SER A 316 14.49 9.83 -12.88
C SER A 316 13.44 10.13 -11.79
N LEU A 317 13.59 11.24 -11.08
CA LEU A 317 12.69 11.68 -10.01
C LEU A 317 11.83 12.89 -10.38
N THR A 318 11.88 13.38 -11.64
CA THR A 318 11.17 14.58 -12.07
C THR A 318 9.67 14.55 -11.72
N SER A 319 8.94 13.50 -12.12
CA SER A 319 7.51 13.39 -11.82
C SER A 319 7.22 13.26 -10.32
N LYS A 320 8.13 12.63 -9.58
CA LYS A 320 8.00 12.45 -8.14
C LYS A 320 8.16 13.75 -7.36
N VAL A 321 9.15 14.54 -7.71
CA VAL A 321 9.50 15.80 -7.02
C VAL A 321 8.57 16.92 -7.43
N ARG A 322 8.33 17.11 -8.73
CA ARG A 322 7.42 18.14 -9.25
C ARG A 322 5.96 17.81 -8.98
N GLY A 323 5.66 16.54 -8.79
CA GLY A 323 4.33 16.01 -8.65
C GLY A 323 3.62 15.82 -9.99
N LEU A 324 2.67 14.89 -10.02
CA LEU A 324 1.83 14.61 -11.18
C LEU A 324 1.18 15.92 -11.67
N LYS A 325 1.33 16.21 -12.97
CA LYS A 325 0.89 17.48 -13.59
C LYS A 325 1.43 18.73 -12.87
N ASN A 326 2.64 18.68 -12.33
CA ASN A 326 3.30 19.78 -11.60
C ASN A 326 2.56 20.24 -10.31
N ARG A 327 1.75 19.39 -9.69
CA ARG A 327 0.93 19.78 -8.52
C ARG A 327 1.76 20.31 -7.33
N ASN A 328 2.98 19.81 -7.13
CA ASN A 328 3.85 20.30 -6.07
C ASN A 328 4.36 21.72 -6.39
N ILE A 329 4.67 21.98 -7.66
CA ILE A 329 5.08 23.33 -8.10
C ILE A 329 3.93 24.32 -7.82
N VAL A 330 2.71 23.99 -8.27
CA VAL A 330 1.53 24.85 -8.04
C VAL A 330 1.30 25.04 -6.55
N TYR A 331 1.35 23.96 -5.75
CA TYR A 331 1.20 24.03 -4.30
C TYR A 331 2.19 25.02 -3.65
N PHE A 332 3.47 24.94 -4.01
CA PHE A 332 4.49 25.84 -3.42
C PHE A 332 4.34 27.27 -3.89
N GLN A 333 3.94 27.51 -5.14
CA GLN A 333 3.65 28.86 -5.66
C GLN A 333 2.47 29.52 -4.95
N GLU A 334 1.41 28.75 -4.67
CA GLU A 334 0.23 29.24 -3.96
C GLU A 334 0.50 29.45 -2.47
N LYS A 335 1.18 28.52 -1.82
CA LYS A 335 1.42 28.55 -0.38
C LYS A 335 2.51 29.57 0.03
N TYR A 336 3.50 29.73 -0.83
CA TYR A 336 4.67 30.58 -0.57
C TYR A 336 4.90 31.59 -1.72
N PRO A 337 3.93 32.50 -1.98
CA PRO A 337 3.99 33.41 -3.13
C PRO A 337 5.17 34.39 -3.08
N HIS A 338 5.78 34.57 -1.91
CA HIS A 338 6.93 35.45 -1.72
C HIS A 338 8.30 34.74 -1.86
N LEU A 339 8.30 33.40 -1.98
CA LEU A 339 9.52 32.64 -2.21
C LEU A 339 9.82 32.52 -3.71
N ASN A 340 11.04 32.80 -4.08
CA ASN A 340 11.53 32.50 -5.43
C ASN A 340 11.99 31.05 -5.48
N ILE A 341 11.12 30.14 -5.98
CA ILE A 341 11.38 28.69 -5.99
C ILE A 341 11.76 28.24 -7.40
N ASN A 342 12.97 27.75 -7.56
CA ASN A 342 13.52 27.26 -8.81
C ASN A 342 13.68 25.73 -8.79
N TRP A 343 13.34 25.08 -9.88
CA TRP A 343 13.34 23.62 -10.01
C TRP A 343 14.32 23.19 -11.12
N TYR A 344 15.37 22.46 -10.74
CA TYR A 344 16.46 22.08 -11.64
C TYR A 344 16.60 20.57 -11.75
N GLU A 345 16.52 20.05 -12.98
CA GLU A 345 16.99 18.70 -13.28
C GLU A 345 18.52 18.69 -13.29
N ASP A 346 19.13 17.81 -12.49
CA ASP A 346 20.57 17.63 -12.41
C ASP A 346 20.91 16.14 -12.49
N SER A 347 21.27 15.69 -13.67
CA SER A 347 21.59 14.28 -13.94
C SER A 347 22.89 13.79 -13.27
N THR A 348 23.68 14.69 -12.69
CA THR A 348 24.89 14.33 -11.93
C THR A 348 24.59 13.92 -10.50
N ARG A 349 23.37 14.17 -10.02
CA ARG A 349 22.91 13.84 -8.67
C ARG A 349 22.17 12.52 -8.62
N ASN A 350 22.29 11.82 -7.51
CA ASN A 350 21.51 10.61 -7.20
C ASN A 350 20.38 10.87 -6.18
N THR A 351 20.37 12.04 -5.54
CA THR A 351 19.43 12.42 -4.49
C THR A 351 18.82 13.79 -4.77
N VAL A 352 17.67 14.05 -4.15
CA VAL A 352 17.06 15.38 -4.18
C VAL A 352 17.72 16.27 -3.14
N CYS A 353 17.94 17.52 -3.50
CA CYS A 353 18.57 18.51 -2.63
C CYS A 353 17.85 19.85 -2.72
N CYS A 354 17.57 20.46 -1.58
CA CYS A 354 17.11 21.84 -1.46
C CYS A 354 18.28 22.73 -1.10
N CYS A 355 18.48 23.81 -1.82
CA CYS A 355 19.44 24.86 -1.50
C CYS A 355 18.66 26.13 -1.19
N ILE A 356 18.75 26.63 0.05
CA ILE A 356 18.08 27.83 0.52
C ILE A 356 19.18 28.80 0.97
N ASP A 357 19.29 29.96 0.32
CA ASP A 357 20.31 30.98 0.61
C ASP A 357 21.75 30.44 0.76
N GLY A 358 22.11 29.47 -0.10
CA GLY A 358 23.42 28.84 -0.10
C GLY A 358 23.58 27.68 0.87
N LEU A 359 22.65 27.42 1.78
CA LEU A 359 22.63 26.22 2.64
C LEU A 359 21.95 25.06 1.93
N GLN A 360 22.55 23.90 2.02
CA GLN A 360 22.13 22.70 1.31
C GLN A 360 21.52 21.66 2.25
N TYR A 361 20.30 21.20 1.91
CA TYR A 361 19.55 20.16 2.61
C TYR A 361 19.35 18.96 1.66
N VAL A 362 19.82 17.78 2.04
CA VAL A 362 19.64 16.54 1.28
C VAL A 362 18.37 15.85 1.76
N LEU A 363 17.47 15.45 0.81
CA LEU A 363 16.17 14.83 1.08
C LEU A 363 16.23 13.31 0.94
#